data_da0cbf3af961672ebf31d9ccdb7123dd
#
_entry.id   da0cbf3af961672ebf31d9ccdb7123dd
#
_cell.length_a   1.000
_cell.length_b   1.000
_cell.length_c   1.000
_cell.angle_alpha   90.00
_cell.angle_beta   90.00
_cell.angle_gamma   90.00
#
_symmetry.space_group_name_H-M   'P 1'
#
loop_
_entity.id
_entity.type
_entity.pdbx_description
1 polymer ?
#
loop_
_entity_poly.entity_id
_entity_poly.type
_entity_poly.pdbx_seq_one_letter_code
_entity_poly.pdbx_strand_id
1 'polypeptide(L)'
;WYTEIGPLNEIIHVWPYESMDERARIRAKAAEDPTWPPKLGDFLLEQRSEIFVPFPFTPILEPGDFGPVFEWRDYIVKPGQMPGIIDRWGKVIDTRTERSPVSMIMYTDLGELNRMVHIWPYRDLEHRREVREKAAADKIWPPAGGEGTLVTQDNKILYAAPFSPLK
;
A
#
# COMPACT_ATOMS: atom_id res chain seq x y z
N TRP A 1 9.14 3.30 4.25
CA TRP A 1 8.29 3.89 5.29
C TRP A 1 8.53 3.23 6.64
N TYR A 2 8.17 3.91 7.70
CA TYR A 2 8.15 3.36 9.05
C TYR A 2 6.85 3.77 9.75
N THR A 3 6.42 2.96 10.73
CA THR A 3 5.15 3.16 11.41
C THR A 3 5.22 4.26 12.47
N GLU A 4 4.21 5.11 12.48
CA GLU A 4 3.96 6.14 13.51
C GLU A 4 2.76 5.78 14.38
N ILE A 5 1.67 5.33 13.76
CA ILE A 5 0.45 4.90 14.45
C ILE A 5 0.06 3.52 13.94
N GLY A 6 -0.25 2.61 14.85
CA GLY A 6 -0.52 1.19 14.61
C GLY A 6 0.55 0.33 15.27
N PRO A 7 0.87 -0.86 14.75
CA PRO A 7 1.98 -1.66 15.24
C PRO A 7 3.30 -0.88 15.09
N LEU A 8 3.97 -0.60 16.20
CA LEU A 8 5.16 0.25 16.24
C LEU A 8 6.43 -0.50 15.83
N ASN A 9 7.47 0.27 15.50
CA ASN A 9 8.80 -0.24 15.14
C ASN A 9 8.83 -1.12 13.88
N GLU A 10 7.91 -0.91 12.96
CA GLU A 10 7.94 -1.58 11.67
C GLU A 10 8.63 -0.72 10.62
N ILE A 11 9.45 -1.34 9.78
CA ILE A 11 9.97 -0.76 8.54
C ILE A 11 9.35 -1.50 7.37
N ILE A 12 8.75 -0.75 6.45
CA ILE A 12 8.08 -1.30 5.28
C ILE A 12 8.82 -0.88 4.03
N HIS A 13 9.30 -1.88 3.29
CA HIS A 13 9.92 -1.71 1.98
C HIS A 13 8.97 -2.24 0.91
N VAL A 14 8.70 -1.46 -0.12
CA VAL A 14 7.97 -1.91 -1.31
C VAL A 14 8.90 -1.77 -2.51
N TRP A 15 9.09 -2.88 -3.23
CA TRP A 15 9.98 -2.97 -4.37
C TRP A 15 9.18 -3.44 -5.59
N PRO A 16 9.05 -2.62 -6.63
CA PRO A 16 8.38 -3.02 -7.86
C PRO A 16 9.32 -3.90 -8.70
N TYR A 17 8.72 -4.90 -9.35
CA TYR A 17 9.36 -5.77 -10.33
C TYR A 17 8.36 -6.06 -11.45
N GLU A 18 8.83 -6.20 -12.68
CA GLU A 18 7.98 -6.56 -13.81
C GLU A 18 7.56 -8.03 -13.78
N SER A 19 8.38 -8.88 -13.15
CA SER A 19 8.11 -10.31 -13.02
C SER A 19 8.85 -10.94 -11.84
N MET A 20 8.45 -12.16 -11.49
CA MET A 20 9.15 -12.97 -10.48
C MET A 20 10.57 -13.37 -10.94
N ASP A 21 10.77 -13.58 -12.23
CA ASP A 21 12.09 -13.89 -12.80
C ASP A 21 13.02 -12.65 -12.72
N GLU A 22 12.50 -11.48 -13.01
CA GLU A 22 13.24 -10.23 -12.83
C GLU A 22 13.62 -10.04 -11.36
N ARG A 23 12.68 -10.21 -10.46
CA ARG A 23 12.92 -10.15 -9.02
C ARG A 23 14.04 -11.11 -8.61
N ALA A 24 13.99 -12.37 -9.06
CA ALA A 24 14.99 -13.37 -8.73
C ALA A 24 16.38 -12.95 -9.24
N ARG A 25 16.49 -12.46 -10.48
CA ARG A 25 17.72 -11.97 -11.10
C ARG A 25 18.32 -10.78 -10.36
N ILE A 26 17.47 -9.77 -10.04
CA ILE A 26 17.92 -8.57 -9.33
C ILE A 26 18.41 -8.92 -7.92
N ARG A 27 17.69 -9.77 -7.20
CA ARG A 27 18.07 -10.19 -5.86
C ARG A 27 19.34 -11.05 -5.84
N ALA A 28 19.54 -11.92 -6.82
CA ALA A 28 20.77 -12.68 -6.97
C ALA A 28 21.98 -11.74 -7.19
N LYS A 29 21.83 -10.75 -8.07
CA LYS A 29 22.86 -9.74 -8.30
C LYS A 29 23.14 -8.89 -7.05
N ALA A 30 22.11 -8.47 -6.33
CA ALA A 30 22.26 -7.71 -5.09
C ALA A 30 23.01 -8.50 -4.01
N ALA A 31 22.86 -9.82 -3.97
CA ALA A 31 23.58 -10.67 -3.01
C ALA A 31 25.10 -10.77 -3.27
N GLU A 32 25.56 -10.37 -4.44
CA GLU A 32 27.00 -10.28 -4.77
C GLU A 32 27.66 -9.01 -4.18
N ASP A 33 26.85 -8.01 -3.82
CA ASP A 33 27.33 -6.78 -3.20
C ASP A 33 27.65 -7.01 -1.70
N PRO A 34 28.90 -6.83 -1.26
CA PRO A 34 29.28 -7.06 0.13
C PRO A 34 28.64 -6.05 1.12
N THR A 35 28.05 -4.98 0.61
CA THR A 35 27.34 -3.98 1.42
C THR A 35 25.84 -4.25 1.52
N TRP A 36 25.31 -5.23 0.78
CA TRP A 36 23.91 -5.60 0.77
C TRP A 36 23.67 -7.08 1.16
N PRO A 37 22.71 -7.38 2.03
CA PRO A 37 21.90 -6.43 2.81
C PRO A 37 22.71 -5.71 3.87
N PRO A 38 22.27 -4.51 4.31
CA PRO A 38 22.92 -3.83 5.42
C PRO A 38 22.88 -4.69 6.69
N LYS A 39 23.86 -4.53 7.58
CA LYS A 39 23.95 -5.31 8.84
C LYS A 39 22.86 -4.84 9.82
N LEU A 40 21.68 -5.41 9.72
CA LEU A 40 20.51 -5.08 10.55
C LEU A 40 20.20 -6.17 11.60
N GLY A 41 20.99 -7.24 11.70
CA GLY A 41 20.68 -8.38 12.55
C GLY A 41 20.41 -8.03 14.01
N ASP A 42 21.13 -7.05 14.57
CA ASP A 42 20.96 -6.61 15.95
C ASP A 42 19.67 -5.79 16.19
N PHE A 43 19.01 -5.36 15.12
CA PHE A 43 17.81 -4.52 15.17
C PHE A 43 16.54 -5.25 14.73
N LEU A 44 16.67 -6.42 14.10
CA LEU A 44 15.55 -7.16 13.53
C LEU A 44 15.14 -8.32 14.43
N LEU A 45 13.88 -8.33 14.83
CA LEU A 45 13.26 -9.44 15.55
C LEU A 45 12.47 -10.35 14.61
N GLU A 46 11.85 -9.78 13.57
CA GLU A 46 11.02 -10.50 12.61
C GLU A 46 11.14 -9.89 11.23
N GLN A 47 11.04 -10.70 10.20
CA GLN A 47 10.97 -10.27 8.80
C GLN A 47 9.87 -11.02 8.09
N ARG A 48 9.08 -10.30 7.29
CA ARG A 48 8.06 -10.87 6.38
C ARG A 48 8.34 -10.41 4.97
N SER A 49 8.09 -11.28 4.00
CA SER A 49 8.16 -10.94 2.59
C SER A 49 6.92 -11.52 1.90
N GLU A 50 6.20 -10.66 1.20
CA GLU A 50 4.95 -11.00 0.52
C GLU A 50 4.99 -10.47 -0.90
N ILE A 51 4.29 -11.12 -1.80
CA ILE A 51 4.16 -10.70 -3.20
C ILE A 51 2.74 -10.20 -3.42
N PHE A 52 2.68 -8.99 -3.94
CA PHE A 52 1.42 -8.33 -4.30
C PHE A 52 1.34 -8.12 -5.81
N VAL A 53 0.13 -8.21 -6.34
CA VAL A 53 -0.21 -7.82 -7.70
C VAL A 53 -0.96 -6.48 -7.62
N PRO A 54 -0.51 -5.44 -8.35
CA PRO A 54 -1.23 -4.18 -8.39
C PRO A 54 -2.58 -4.33 -9.07
N PHE A 55 -3.57 -3.54 -8.65
CA PHE A 55 -4.83 -3.42 -9.37
C PHE A 55 -4.58 -2.80 -10.75
N PRO A 56 -5.40 -3.12 -11.78
CA PRO A 56 -5.18 -2.63 -13.14
C PRO A 56 -5.12 -1.10 -13.30
N PHE A 57 -5.71 -0.38 -12.36
CA PHE A 57 -5.75 1.07 -12.31
C PHE A 57 -4.83 1.68 -11.26
N THR A 58 -3.94 0.89 -10.68
CA THR A 58 -2.91 1.40 -9.76
C THR A 58 -1.96 2.33 -10.52
N PRO A 59 -1.76 3.57 -10.08
CA PRO A 59 -0.85 4.48 -10.75
C PRO A 59 0.60 4.00 -10.59
N ILE A 60 1.42 4.29 -11.59
CA ILE A 60 2.87 4.25 -11.46
C ILE A 60 3.29 5.61 -10.93
N LEU A 61 3.66 5.68 -9.66
CA LEU A 61 4.14 6.93 -9.07
C LEU A 61 5.61 7.12 -9.37
N GLU A 62 5.90 8.26 -10.01
CA GLU A 62 7.26 8.75 -10.11
C GLU A 62 7.75 9.26 -8.74
N PRO A 63 9.07 9.25 -8.48
CA PRO A 63 9.62 9.86 -7.29
C PRO A 63 9.13 11.30 -7.10
N GLY A 64 8.69 11.64 -5.89
CA GLY A 64 8.13 12.96 -5.62
C GLY A 64 7.72 13.16 -4.17
N ASP A 65 7.31 14.41 -3.89
CA ASP A 65 6.81 14.83 -2.60
C ASP A 65 5.27 14.78 -2.63
N PHE A 66 4.71 13.76 -2.01
CA PHE A 66 3.27 13.53 -1.92
C PHE A 66 2.70 13.86 -0.54
N GLY A 67 3.58 14.22 0.41
CA GLY A 67 3.28 14.52 1.80
C GLY A 67 3.93 13.53 2.76
N PRO A 68 4.22 13.96 3.99
CA PRO A 68 4.96 13.13 4.95
C PRO A 68 4.14 11.97 5.51
N VAL A 69 2.81 12.05 5.44
CA VAL A 69 1.89 11.08 6.05
C VAL A 69 1.35 10.12 5.01
N PHE A 70 1.56 8.83 5.22
CA PHE A 70 0.99 7.78 4.38
C PHE A 70 0.06 6.90 5.21
N GLU A 71 -1.20 6.75 4.79
CA GLU A 71 -2.12 5.79 5.38
C GLU A 71 -2.02 4.47 4.64
N TRP A 72 -1.51 3.44 5.30
CA TRP A 72 -1.56 2.05 4.85
C TRP A 72 -2.85 1.43 5.34
N ARG A 73 -3.69 1.01 4.44
CA ARG A 73 -4.93 0.30 4.74
C ARG A 73 -4.81 -1.14 4.29
N ASP A 74 -5.15 -2.05 5.19
CA ASP A 74 -4.93 -3.48 5.07
C ASP A 74 -6.24 -4.22 5.35
N TYR A 75 -6.76 -4.90 4.35
CA TYR A 75 -8.07 -5.53 4.41
C TYR A 75 -7.99 -7.00 4.06
N ILE A 76 -8.66 -7.82 4.86
CA ILE A 76 -8.93 -9.21 4.48
C ILE A 76 -10.30 -9.26 3.80
N VAL A 77 -10.29 -9.79 2.61
CA VAL A 77 -11.45 -9.90 1.72
C VAL A 77 -11.99 -11.33 1.78
N LYS A 78 -13.30 -11.53 1.76
CA LYS A 78 -13.86 -12.87 1.65
C LYS A 78 -13.41 -13.56 0.36
N PRO A 79 -13.10 -14.86 0.39
CA PRO A 79 -12.71 -15.61 -0.79
C PRO A 79 -13.67 -15.40 -1.96
N GLY A 80 -13.12 -15.19 -3.15
CA GLY A 80 -13.89 -14.97 -4.39
C GLY A 80 -14.41 -13.53 -4.60
N GLN A 81 -14.25 -12.63 -3.63
CA GLN A 81 -14.79 -11.26 -3.74
C GLN A 81 -13.81 -10.25 -4.38
N MET A 82 -12.54 -10.60 -4.51
CA MET A 82 -11.52 -9.70 -5.06
C MET A 82 -11.85 -9.17 -6.46
N PRO A 83 -12.28 -9.98 -7.44
CA PRO A 83 -12.64 -9.47 -8.77
C PRO A 83 -13.77 -8.42 -8.73
N GLY A 84 -14.78 -8.64 -7.89
CA GLY A 84 -15.87 -7.68 -7.71
C GLY A 84 -15.42 -6.38 -7.05
N ILE A 85 -14.42 -6.42 -6.16
CA ILE A 85 -13.82 -5.22 -5.57
C ILE A 85 -13.07 -4.44 -6.64
N ILE A 86 -12.23 -5.11 -7.43
CA ILE A 86 -11.48 -4.49 -8.53
C ILE A 86 -12.44 -3.77 -9.49
N ASP A 87 -13.51 -4.43 -9.91
CA ASP A 87 -14.50 -3.84 -10.82
C ASP A 87 -15.17 -2.59 -10.20
N ARG A 88 -15.64 -2.68 -8.96
CA ARG A 88 -16.30 -1.55 -8.28
C ARG A 88 -15.36 -0.37 -8.06
N TRP A 89 -14.13 -0.64 -7.64
CA TRP A 89 -13.14 0.41 -7.40
C TRP A 89 -12.72 1.09 -8.70
N GLY A 90 -12.49 0.33 -9.77
CA GLY A 90 -12.14 0.87 -11.08
C GLY A 90 -13.16 1.86 -11.63
N LYS A 91 -14.43 1.74 -11.26
CA LYS A 91 -15.50 2.67 -11.70
C LYS A 91 -15.47 4.04 -11.04
N VAL A 92 -14.81 4.17 -9.87
CA VAL A 92 -14.86 5.40 -9.07
C VAL A 92 -13.49 5.94 -8.68
N ILE A 93 -12.42 5.21 -8.96
CA ILE A 93 -11.08 5.55 -8.47
C ILE A 93 -10.60 6.89 -9.01
N ASP A 94 -10.85 7.20 -10.27
CA ASP A 94 -10.44 8.46 -10.90
C ASP A 94 -11.06 9.65 -10.15
N THR A 95 -12.37 9.63 -9.93
CA THR A 95 -13.07 10.66 -9.15
C THR A 95 -12.57 10.75 -7.70
N ARG A 96 -12.19 9.61 -7.10
CA ARG A 96 -11.63 9.61 -5.75
C ARG A 96 -10.24 10.24 -5.72
N THR A 97 -9.40 9.96 -6.72
CA THR A 97 -8.02 10.44 -6.78
C THR A 97 -7.89 11.92 -7.15
N GLU A 98 -8.91 12.54 -7.75
CA GLU A 98 -8.99 14.00 -7.93
C GLU A 98 -8.90 14.77 -6.60
N ARG A 99 -9.27 14.14 -5.48
CA ARG A 99 -9.24 14.75 -4.14
C ARG A 99 -7.95 14.55 -3.38
N SER A 100 -7.32 13.42 -3.60
CA SER A 100 -6.06 13.02 -2.99
C SER A 100 -5.51 11.86 -3.81
N PRO A 101 -4.24 11.89 -4.20
CA PRO A 101 -3.65 10.81 -4.98
C PRO A 101 -3.68 9.49 -4.19
N VAL A 102 -3.57 8.39 -4.89
CA VAL A 102 -3.30 7.08 -4.31
C VAL A 102 -1.89 6.64 -4.70
N SER A 103 -1.13 6.13 -3.73
CA SER A 103 0.21 5.63 -4.03
C SER A 103 0.19 4.23 -4.64
N MET A 104 -0.61 3.35 -4.05
CA MET A 104 -0.67 1.94 -4.47
C MET A 104 -2.03 1.36 -4.09
N ILE A 105 -2.51 0.43 -4.93
CA ILE A 105 -3.63 -0.46 -4.62
C ILE A 105 -3.24 -1.84 -5.15
N MET A 106 -3.20 -2.84 -4.28
CA MET A 106 -2.66 -4.15 -4.62
C MET A 106 -3.29 -5.26 -3.78
N TYR A 107 -3.23 -6.48 -4.25
CA TYR A 107 -3.68 -7.67 -3.52
C TYR A 107 -2.59 -8.74 -3.50
N THR A 108 -2.63 -9.62 -2.49
CA THR A 108 -1.62 -10.67 -2.34
C THR A 108 -1.79 -11.77 -3.39
N ASP A 109 -0.66 -12.15 -3.99
CA ASP A 109 -0.50 -13.36 -4.78
C ASP A 109 0.15 -14.48 -3.96
N LEU A 110 1.21 -14.14 -3.22
CA LEU A 110 1.90 -15.04 -2.29
C LEU A 110 1.98 -14.42 -0.90
N GLY A 111 1.66 -15.21 0.11
CA GLY A 111 1.57 -14.82 1.51
C GLY A 111 0.17 -15.08 2.06
N GLU A 112 -0.38 -14.18 2.85
CA GLU A 112 -1.76 -14.24 3.31
C GLU A 112 -2.71 -13.93 2.15
N LEU A 113 -3.47 -14.93 1.69
CA LEU A 113 -4.37 -14.80 0.56
C LEU A 113 -5.60 -13.93 0.87
N ASN A 114 -6.24 -13.42 -0.18
CA ASN A 114 -7.40 -12.53 -0.10
C ASN A 114 -7.15 -11.24 0.68
N ARG A 115 -5.92 -10.82 0.78
CA ARG A 115 -5.52 -9.58 1.41
C ARG A 115 -5.39 -8.49 0.35
N MET A 116 -5.93 -7.32 0.65
CA MET A 116 -5.85 -6.14 -0.19
C MET A 116 -5.21 -5.00 0.59
N VAL A 117 -4.24 -4.36 -0.02
CA VAL A 117 -3.56 -3.19 0.56
C VAL A 117 -3.73 -2.00 -0.36
N HIS A 118 -4.01 -0.83 0.21
CA HIS A 118 -3.97 0.44 -0.51
C HIS A 118 -3.35 1.54 0.36
N ILE A 119 -2.55 2.39 -0.29
CA ILE A 119 -1.73 3.39 0.37
C ILE A 119 -2.08 4.78 -0.15
N TRP A 120 -2.37 5.69 0.77
CA TRP A 120 -2.80 7.06 0.47
C TRP A 120 -1.88 8.07 1.14
N PRO A 121 -1.24 8.98 0.39
CA PRO A 121 -0.46 10.08 0.94
C PRO A 121 -1.36 11.25 1.35
N TYR A 122 -0.95 11.94 2.42
CA TYR A 122 -1.60 13.14 2.92
C TYR A 122 -0.55 14.13 3.42
N ARG A 123 -0.86 15.43 3.38
CA ARG A 123 -0.01 16.48 3.93
C ARG A 123 0.14 16.37 5.45
N ASP A 124 -0.96 15.98 6.11
CA ASP A 124 -1.06 15.81 7.56
C ASP A 124 -2.34 15.00 7.89
N LEU A 125 -2.58 14.74 9.17
CA LEU A 125 -3.77 14.01 9.63
C LEU A 125 -5.06 14.80 9.46
N GLU A 126 -5.00 16.11 9.50
CA GLU A 126 -6.16 16.98 9.27
C GLU A 126 -6.60 16.91 7.80
N HIS A 127 -5.67 17.04 6.86
CA HIS A 127 -5.94 16.84 5.44
C HIS A 127 -6.55 15.44 5.16
N ARG A 128 -6.01 14.41 5.83
CA ARG A 128 -6.61 13.06 5.75
C ARG A 128 -8.07 13.06 6.19
N ARG A 129 -8.38 13.70 7.33
CA ARG A 129 -9.75 13.80 7.86
C ARG A 129 -10.66 14.50 6.85
N GLU A 130 -10.28 15.67 6.36
CA GLU A 130 -11.06 16.48 5.40
C GLU A 130 -11.36 15.71 4.11
N VAL A 131 -10.34 15.11 3.50
CA VAL A 131 -10.49 14.34 2.25
C VAL A 131 -11.46 13.18 2.45
N ARG A 132 -11.37 12.46 3.57
CA ARG A 132 -12.23 11.30 3.85
C ARG A 132 -13.68 11.71 4.14
N GLU A 133 -13.89 12.74 4.95
CA GLU A 133 -15.23 13.28 5.24
C GLU A 133 -15.90 13.76 3.96
N LYS A 134 -15.19 14.52 3.14
CA LYS A 134 -15.73 15.01 1.86
C LYS A 134 -16.07 13.86 0.90
N ALA A 135 -15.20 12.86 0.76
CA ALA A 135 -15.48 11.71 -0.09
C ALA A 135 -16.70 10.90 0.38
N ALA A 136 -16.89 10.78 1.70
CA ALA A 136 -18.06 10.12 2.29
C ALA A 136 -19.34 10.95 2.10
N ALA A 137 -19.29 12.27 2.33
CA ALA A 137 -20.42 13.17 2.16
C ALA A 137 -20.94 13.18 0.71
N ASP A 138 -20.04 13.17 -0.26
CA ASP A 138 -20.34 13.12 -1.67
C ASP A 138 -20.72 11.69 -2.17
N LYS A 139 -20.69 10.70 -1.28
CA LYS A 139 -20.98 9.27 -1.57
C LYS A 139 -20.10 8.68 -2.68
N ILE A 140 -18.90 9.20 -2.83
CA ILE A 140 -17.92 8.72 -3.81
C ILE A 140 -17.14 7.53 -3.24
N TRP A 141 -16.88 7.56 -1.92
CA TRP A 141 -16.05 6.57 -1.28
C TRP A 141 -16.53 6.19 0.14
N PRO A 142 -16.61 4.90 0.50
CA PRO A 142 -16.27 3.72 -0.32
C PRO A 142 -17.28 3.48 -1.46
N PRO A 143 -16.86 2.73 -2.53
CA PRO A 143 -17.76 2.36 -3.61
C PRO A 143 -18.97 1.57 -3.10
N ALA A 144 -20.15 1.87 -3.63
CA ALA A 144 -21.38 1.17 -3.27
C ALA A 144 -21.33 -0.33 -3.64
N GLY A 145 -22.13 -1.16 -2.98
CA GLY A 145 -22.27 -2.58 -3.28
C GLY A 145 -21.10 -3.44 -2.75
N GLY A 146 -20.31 -2.90 -1.83
CA GLY A 146 -19.22 -3.63 -1.17
C GLY A 146 -19.55 -4.18 0.21
N GLU A 147 -20.81 -4.07 0.64
CA GLU A 147 -21.26 -4.49 1.96
C GLU A 147 -21.02 -6.00 2.16
N GLY A 148 -20.41 -6.33 3.28
CA GLY A 148 -20.16 -7.73 3.65
C GLY A 148 -19.09 -8.45 2.82
N THR A 149 -18.31 -7.76 1.98
CA THR A 149 -17.19 -8.36 1.22
C THR A 149 -15.90 -8.45 2.03
N LEU A 150 -15.75 -7.63 3.06
CA LEU A 150 -14.57 -7.58 3.91
C LEU A 150 -14.77 -8.41 5.19
N VAL A 151 -13.68 -9.03 5.64
CA VAL A 151 -13.59 -9.76 6.91
C VAL A 151 -13.01 -8.85 7.98
N THR A 152 -11.84 -8.23 7.68
CA THR A 152 -11.18 -7.25 8.55
C THR A 152 -10.79 -6.02 7.79
N GLN A 153 -10.62 -4.93 8.51
CA GLN A 153 -10.12 -3.65 8.00
C GLN A 153 -9.19 -3.05 9.05
N ASP A 154 -7.91 -3.09 8.75
CA ASP A 154 -6.88 -2.46 9.57
C ASP A 154 -6.27 -1.27 8.86
N ASN A 155 -5.70 -0.35 9.61
CA ASN A 155 -4.90 0.72 9.07
C ASN A 155 -3.76 1.10 9.98
N LYS A 156 -2.72 1.67 9.40
CA LYS A 156 -1.61 2.30 10.11
C LYS A 156 -1.17 3.57 9.40
N ILE A 157 -0.63 4.49 10.17
CA ILE A 157 -0.01 5.72 9.66
C ILE A 157 1.49 5.50 9.61
N LEU A 158 2.05 5.84 8.46
CA LEU A 158 3.47 5.69 8.16
C LEU A 158 4.05 7.06 7.84
N TYR A 159 5.34 7.23 8.13
CA TYR A 159 6.15 8.29 7.57
C TYR A 159 7.14 7.75 6.55
N ALA A 160 7.44 8.58 5.54
CA ALA A 160 8.46 8.24 4.58
C ALA A 160 9.85 8.29 5.22
N ALA A 161 10.66 7.26 5.01
CA ALA A 161 12.07 7.33 5.38
C ALA A 161 12.78 8.42 4.53
N PRO A 162 13.84 9.10 5.05
CA PRO A 162 14.51 10.16 4.32
C PRO A 162 15.01 9.77 2.93
N PHE A 163 15.33 8.50 2.73
CA PHE A 163 15.79 7.92 1.47
C PHE A 163 14.66 7.35 0.60
N SER A 164 13.39 7.44 1.04
CA SER A 164 12.26 6.99 0.23
C SER A 164 12.11 7.86 -1.02
N PRO A 165 11.90 7.27 -2.21
CA PRO A 165 11.61 8.06 -3.41
C PRO A 165 10.23 8.73 -3.37
N LEU A 166 9.29 8.19 -2.60
CA LEU A 166 7.98 8.79 -2.33
C LEU A 166 8.00 9.40 -0.93
N LYS A 167 7.86 10.71 -0.82
CA LYS A 167 7.90 11.48 0.41
C LYS A 167 6.61 12.25 0.62
#